data_0719105d635a2e2bb9ba99c7aeaf1149
#
_entry.id   0719105d635a2e2bb9ba99c7aeaf1149
#
_cell.length_a   1.000
_cell.length_b   1.000
_cell.length_c   1.000
_cell.angle_alpha   90.00
_cell.angle_beta   90.00
_cell.angle_gamma   90.00
#
_symmetry.space_group_name_H-M   'P 1'
#
loop_
_entity.id
_entity.type
_entity.pdbx_description
1 polymer ?
#
loop_
_entity_poly.entity_id
_entity_poly.type
_entity_poly.pdbx_seq_one_letter_code
_entity_poly.pdbx_strand_id
1 'polypeptide(L)'
;RNLTDISWPDPTAPLFVIGNPPWVTAAELNRMRSNNIPPKKNYKGMPGIAALLGSSNFDVCEYIILKALTELRGQPLRLGMLCKTHVARNVLVECARARIQVAAAALYPINARRWFNAEVDACWFTLTIDPALPQGNYAIDVHENLFEDAGKIARRWGVVGTTLVSDLDAYQLVRSADGPSPYTWRSGLKHDA
;
A
#
# COMPACT_ATOMS: atom_id res chain seq x y z
N ARG A 1 7.40 18.52 9.73
CA ARG A 1 6.90 19.43 8.67
C ARG A 1 5.85 18.70 7.88
N ASN A 2 4.83 19.42 7.40
CA ASN A 2 3.82 18.86 6.50
C ASN A 2 4.25 19.13 5.06
N LEU A 3 3.88 18.23 4.15
CA LEU A 3 4.16 18.43 2.72
C LEU A 3 3.31 19.58 2.13
N THR A 4 2.16 19.86 2.74
CA THR A 4 1.30 21.00 2.43
C THR A 4 1.94 22.36 2.70
N ASP A 5 2.99 22.42 3.53
CA ASP A 5 3.71 23.65 3.85
C ASP A 5 4.78 23.99 2.79
N ILE A 6 4.92 23.14 1.76
CA ILE A 6 5.88 23.32 0.68
C ILE A 6 5.18 24.03 -0.48
N SER A 7 5.76 25.14 -0.93
CA SER A 7 5.33 25.79 -2.17
C SER A 7 5.97 25.08 -3.36
N TRP A 8 5.15 24.51 -4.23
CA TRP A 8 5.59 23.83 -5.45
C TRP A 8 5.65 24.85 -6.60
N PRO A 9 6.75 24.89 -7.39
CA PRO A 9 6.91 25.87 -8.47
C PRO A 9 5.82 25.76 -9.55
N ASP A 10 5.39 24.54 -9.84
CA ASP A 10 4.30 24.25 -10.78
C ASP A 10 3.32 23.27 -10.13
N PRO A 11 2.13 23.72 -9.70
CA PRO A 11 1.14 22.85 -9.07
C PRO A 11 0.47 21.88 -10.05
N THR A 12 0.65 22.05 -11.37
CA THR A 12 0.09 21.16 -12.39
C THR A 12 1.05 20.06 -12.82
N ALA A 13 2.34 20.24 -12.56
CA ALA A 13 3.35 19.23 -12.87
C ALA A 13 3.24 18.02 -11.91
N PRO A 14 3.43 16.78 -12.40
CA PRO A 14 3.41 15.62 -11.53
C PRO A 14 4.58 15.66 -10.56
N LEU A 15 4.29 15.45 -9.28
CA LEU A 15 5.28 15.31 -8.24
C LEU A 15 5.85 13.90 -8.26
N PHE A 16 7.17 13.78 -8.11
CA PHE A 16 7.85 12.51 -7.97
C PHE A 16 8.27 12.30 -6.51
N VAL A 17 7.75 11.26 -5.87
CA VAL A 17 8.11 10.86 -4.51
C VAL A 17 8.80 9.51 -4.58
N ILE A 18 10.10 9.50 -4.32
CA ILE A 18 10.93 8.29 -4.37
C ILE A 18 11.60 8.08 -3.01
N GLY A 19 11.58 6.86 -2.50
CA GLY A 19 12.18 6.59 -1.21
C GLY A 19 12.34 5.12 -0.85
N ASN A 20 13.16 4.92 0.19
CA ASN A 20 13.30 3.68 0.93
C ASN A 20 13.02 3.96 2.42
N PRO A 21 11.75 4.03 2.82
CA PRO A 21 11.39 4.26 4.22
C PRO A 21 11.81 3.08 5.11
N PRO A 22 11.94 3.29 6.43
CA PRO A 22 12.25 2.20 7.36
C PRO A 22 11.21 1.08 7.32
N TRP A 23 11.68 -0.19 7.24
CA TRP A 23 10.84 -1.39 7.19
C TRP A 23 10.54 -1.94 8.60
N VAL A 24 10.10 -1.07 9.48
CA VAL A 24 9.83 -1.38 10.89
C VAL A 24 8.40 -1.03 11.25
N THR A 25 7.87 -1.73 12.25
CA THR A 25 6.57 -1.42 12.83
C THR A 25 6.69 -0.37 13.93
N ALA A 26 5.59 0.31 14.24
CA ALA A 26 5.53 1.24 15.36
C ALA A 26 5.89 0.56 16.71
N ALA A 27 5.55 -0.73 16.87
CA ALA A 27 5.90 -1.52 18.04
C ALA A 27 7.41 -1.77 18.16
N GLU A 28 8.10 -2.01 17.03
CA GLU A 28 9.56 -2.15 16.99
C GLU A 28 10.26 -0.86 17.33
N LEU A 29 9.79 0.28 16.80
CA LEU A 29 10.32 1.60 17.18
C LEU A 29 10.13 1.90 18.68
N ASN A 30 8.99 1.55 19.25
CA ASN A 30 8.73 1.68 20.69
C ASN A 30 9.71 0.85 21.52
N ARG A 31 9.98 -0.40 21.12
CA ARG A 31 10.96 -1.27 21.81
C ARG A 31 12.38 -0.70 21.75
N MET A 32 12.73 -0.07 20.64
CA MET A 32 14.03 0.61 20.46
C MET A 32 14.12 1.95 21.17
N ARG A 33 13.09 2.39 21.89
CA ARG A 33 12.98 3.71 22.54
C ARG A 33 13.27 4.87 21.58
N SER A 34 12.87 4.70 20.31
CA SER A 34 13.06 5.70 19.29
C SER A 34 12.09 6.87 19.47
N ASN A 35 12.61 8.11 19.39
CA ASN A 35 11.77 9.32 19.38
C ASN A 35 11.11 9.58 18.00
N ASN A 36 11.38 8.74 17.00
CA ASN A 36 10.86 8.86 15.63
C ASN A 36 9.54 8.10 15.40
N ILE A 37 8.79 7.86 16.48
CA ILE A 37 7.49 7.21 16.37
C ILE A 37 6.53 8.20 15.70
N PRO A 38 5.84 7.80 14.61
CA PRO A 38 4.83 8.64 13.99
C PRO A 38 3.80 9.09 15.04
N PRO A 39 3.46 10.38 15.11
CA PRO A 39 2.46 10.85 16.06
C PRO A 39 1.14 10.15 15.77
N LYS A 40 0.43 9.70 16.81
CA LYS A 40 -0.95 9.21 16.75
C LYS A 40 -1.90 10.37 16.41
N LYS A 41 -1.71 10.99 15.25
CA LYS A 41 -2.63 12.03 14.76
C LYS A 41 -3.75 11.36 14.00
N ASN A 42 -4.95 11.56 14.50
CA ASN A 42 -6.17 11.29 13.75
C ASN A 42 -6.18 12.26 12.55
N TYR A 43 -5.82 11.79 11.36
CA TYR A 43 -5.97 12.56 10.13
C TYR A 43 -7.46 12.71 9.88
N LYS A 44 -8.05 13.80 10.42
CA LYS A 44 -9.45 14.16 10.25
C LYS A 44 -9.77 14.21 8.76
N GLY A 45 -10.59 13.29 8.29
CA GLY A 45 -11.14 13.29 6.94
C GLY A 45 -10.91 12.01 6.13
N MET A 46 -10.02 11.10 6.53
CA MET A 46 -9.90 9.79 5.88
C MET A 46 -10.41 8.70 6.82
N PRO A 47 -11.62 8.17 6.59
CA PRO A 47 -12.10 7.04 7.38
C PRO A 47 -11.14 5.85 7.20
N GLY A 48 -10.61 5.34 8.30
CA GLY A 48 -9.74 4.16 8.33
C GLY A 48 -8.27 4.42 8.60
N ILE A 49 -7.64 5.48 8.13
CA ILE A 49 -6.25 5.82 8.49
C ILE A 49 -6.13 6.05 10.00
N ALA A 50 -7.14 6.69 10.61
CA ALA A 50 -7.20 6.89 12.06
C ALA A 50 -7.24 5.59 12.86
N ALA A 51 -7.90 4.54 12.35
CA ALA A 51 -7.96 3.24 12.98
C ALA A 51 -6.64 2.46 12.82
N LEU A 52 -5.99 2.57 11.66
CA LEU A 52 -4.70 1.94 11.38
C LEU A 52 -3.57 2.55 12.20
N LEU A 53 -3.53 3.87 12.34
CA LEU A 53 -2.53 4.59 13.14
C LEU A 53 -2.60 4.28 14.64
N GLY A 54 -3.72 3.70 15.11
CA GLY A 54 -3.90 3.23 16.50
C GLY A 54 -3.35 1.83 16.76
N SER A 55 -3.04 1.04 15.73
CA SER A 55 -2.55 -0.33 15.91
C SER A 55 -1.03 -0.34 16.16
N SER A 56 -0.59 -1.13 17.15
CA SER A 56 0.83 -1.31 17.47
C SER A 56 1.64 -1.98 16.35
N ASN A 57 0.96 -2.62 15.40
CA ASN A 57 1.57 -3.36 14.29
C ASN A 57 1.61 -2.57 12.98
N PHE A 58 1.34 -1.26 13.02
CA PHE A 58 1.36 -0.42 11.83
C PHE A 58 2.79 -0.26 11.28
N ASP A 59 2.96 -0.47 9.97
CA ASP A 59 4.26 -0.31 9.31
C ASP A 59 4.55 1.17 9.05
N VAL A 60 5.76 1.62 9.41
CA VAL A 60 6.17 3.02 9.27
C VAL A 60 6.21 3.45 7.80
N CYS A 61 6.60 2.54 6.91
CA CYS A 61 6.60 2.78 5.47
C CYS A 61 5.17 3.04 4.96
N GLU A 62 4.20 2.23 5.39
CA GLU A 62 2.78 2.42 5.05
C GLU A 62 2.29 3.80 5.50
N TYR A 63 2.64 4.21 6.74
CA TYR A 63 2.31 5.54 7.23
C TYR A 63 2.85 6.65 6.34
N ILE A 64 4.12 6.57 5.93
CA ILE A 64 4.77 7.59 5.10
C ILE A 64 4.07 7.71 3.75
N ILE A 65 3.74 6.57 3.12
CA ILE A 65 3.04 6.56 1.84
C ILE A 65 1.64 7.17 1.98
N LEU A 66 0.86 6.72 2.97
CA LEU A 66 -0.50 7.21 3.18
C LEU A 66 -0.52 8.70 3.56
N LYS A 67 0.48 9.16 4.34
CA LYS A 67 0.67 10.58 4.64
C LYS A 67 0.91 11.38 3.37
N ALA A 68 1.80 10.92 2.49
CA ALA A 68 2.06 11.60 1.22
C ALA A 68 0.81 11.67 0.34
N LEU A 69 0.07 10.56 0.20
CA LEU A 69 -1.18 10.52 -0.57
C LEU A 69 -2.27 11.45 0.01
N THR A 70 -2.28 11.64 1.33
CA THR A 70 -3.24 12.51 2.00
C THR A 70 -2.88 13.99 1.83
N GLU A 71 -1.63 14.33 2.09
CA GLU A 71 -1.17 15.72 2.09
C GLU A 71 -0.99 16.29 0.68
N LEU A 72 -0.72 15.42 -0.31
CA LEU A 72 -0.60 15.79 -1.73
C LEU A 72 -1.89 15.48 -2.52
N ARG A 73 -3.01 15.30 -1.84
CA ARG A 73 -4.29 15.03 -2.50
C ARG A 73 -4.67 16.17 -3.45
N GLY A 74 -5.06 15.82 -4.67
CA GLY A 74 -5.37 16.80 -5.72
C GLY A 74 -4.19 17.17 -6.61
N GLN A 75 -2.97 16.70 -6.28
CA GLN A 75 -1.78 16.84 -7.11
C GLN A 75 -1.56 15.60 -7.97
N PRO A 76 -1.16 15.73 -9.24
CA PRO A 76 -0.63 14.60 -9.99
C PRO A 76 0.63 14.08 -9.30
N LEU A 77 0.66 12.77 -8.98
CA LEU A 77 1.72 12.17 -8.19
C LEU A 77 2.22 10.89 -8.82
N ARG A 78 3.54 10.73 -8.90
CA ARG A 78 4.21 9.46 -9.18
C ARG A 78 5.05 9.07 -7.98
N LEU A 79 4.70 7.96 -7.36
CA LEU A 79 5.37 7.42 -6.19
C LEU A 79 6.17 6.19 -6.58
N GLY A 80 7.41 6.08 -6.10
CA GLY A 80 8.24 4.89 -6.16
C GLY A 80 8.84 4.60 -4.79
N MET A 81 8.44 3.48 -4.18
CA MET A 81 8.86 3.13 -2.82
C MET A 81 9.40 1.71 -2.75
N LEU A 82 10.55 1.58 -2.12
CA LEU A 82 11.06 0.29 -1.70
C LEU A 82 10.38 -0.07 -0.37
N CYS A 83 9.58 -1.12 -0.36
CA CYS A 83 8.76 -1.46 0.81
C CYS A 83 8.50 -2.96 0.91
N LYS A 84 7.94 -3.39 2.04
CA LYS A 84 7.41 -4.75 2.18
C LYS A 84 6.19 -4.94 1.27
N THR A 85 6.04 -6.11 0.69
CA THR A 85 4.95 -6.43 -0.25
C THR A 85 3.55 -6.19 0.35
N HIS A 86 3.35 -6.47 1.65
CA HIS A 86 2.07 -6.23 2.30
C HIS A 86 1.73 -4.74 2.40
N VAL A 87 2.72 -3.84 2.45
CA VAL A 87 2.51 -2.38 2.47
C VAL A 87 1.88 -1.93 1.16
N ALA A 88 2.38 -2.39 0.01
CA ALA A 88 1.80 -2.08 -1.30
C ALA A 88 0.32 -2.52 -1.39
N ARG A 89 0.01 -3.72 -0.86
CA ARG A 89 -1.37 -4.25 -0.78
C ARG A 89 -2.28 -3.36 0.06
N ASN A 90 -1.83 -2.99 1.26
CA ASN A 90 -2.60 -2.15 2.18
C ASN A 90 -2.84 -0.75 1.60
N VAL A 91 -1.82 -0.16 0.99
CA VAL A 91 -1.93 1.16 0.33
C VAL A 91 -2.99 1.12 -0.77
N LEU A 92 -3.03 0.07 -1.61
CA LEU A 92 -4.04 -0.04 -2.66
C LEU A 92 -5.46 -0.14 -2.08
N VAL A 93 -5.65 -0.95 -1.03
CA VAL A 93 -6.95 -1.07 -0.34
C VAL A 93 -7.39 0.28 0.23
N GLU A 94 -6.46 1.03 0.83
CA GLU A 94 -6.77 2.37 1.35
C GLU A 94 -7.07 3.38 0.23
N CYS A 95 -6.36 3.30 -0.91
CA CYS A 95 -6.67 4.11 -2.08
C CYS A 95 -8.10 3.85 -2.57
N ALA A 96 -8.52 2.58 -2.65
CA ALA A 96 -9.87 2.22 -3.05
C ALA A 96 -10.91 2.75 -2.06
N ARG A 97 -10.67 2.58 -0.76
CA ARG A 97 -11.57 3.05 0.30
C ARG A 97 -11.71 4.56 0.32
N ALA A 98 -10.60 5.28 0.16
CA ALA A 98 -10.56 6.74 0.14
C ALA A 98 -10.92 7.34 -1.22
N ARG A 99 -11.21 6.52 -2.23
CA ARG A 99 -11.52 6.92 -3.61
C ARG A 99 -10.44 7.83 -4.21
N ILE A 100 -9.16 7.46 -3.98
CA ILE A 100 -8.04 8.16 -4.59
C ILE A 100 -7.95 7.74 -6.06
N GLN A 101 -7.77 8.70 -6.97
CA GLN A 101 -7.72 8.47 -8.41
C GLN A 101 -6.38 7.84 -8.82
N VAL A 102 -6.24 6.54 -8.56
CA VAL A 102 -5.10 5.74 -9.01
C VAL A 102 -5.20 5.55 -10.52
N ALA A 103 -4.21 6.02 -11.26
CA ALA A 103 -4.10 5.79 -12.71
C ALA A 103 -3.43 4.45 -13.01
N ALA A 104 -2.37 4.13 -12.28
CA ALA A 104 -1.64 2.88 -12.42
C ALA A 104 -0.93 2.50 -11.11
N ALA A 105 -0.76 1.21 -10.88
CA ALA A 105 0.08 0.69 -9.82
C ALA A 105 0.83 -0.55 -10.31
N ALA A 106 2.11 -0.67 -9.95
CA ALA A 106 2.91 -1.84 -10.27
C ALA A 106 3.79 -2.25 -9.08
N LEU A 107 4.08 -3.53 -9.01
CA LEU A 107 4.88 -4.15 -7.98
C LEU A 107 5.95 -5.05 -8.63
N TYR A 108 7.20 -4.80 -8.28
CA TYR A 108 8.36 -5.56 -8.74
C TYR A 108 9.00 -6.23 -7.54
N PRO A 109 8.87 -7.56 -7.38
CA PRO A 109 9.51 -8.28 -6.28
C PRO A 109 11.04 -8.11 -6.31
N ILE A 110 11.63 -8.01 -5.14
CA ILE A 110 13.08 -7.95 -4.97
C ILE A 110 13.54 -8.98 -3.96
N ASN A 111 14.76 -9.48 -4.15
CA ASN A 111 15.39 -10.35 -3.17
C ASN A 111 16.00 -9.51 -2.03
N ALA A 112 15.21 -9.27 -0.97
CA ALA A 112 15.63 -8.44 0.16
C ALA A 112 16.82 -9.05 0.93
N ARG A 113 16.94 -10.39 0.98
CA ARG A 113 18.08 -11.06 1.61
C ARG A 113 19.39 -10.76 0.86
N ARG A 114 19.35 -10.80 -0.46
CA ARG A 114 20.52 -10.52 -1.29
C ARG A 114 21.00 -9.07 -1.18
N TRP A 115 20.07 -8.11 -1.17
CA TRP A 115 20.39 -6.70 -1.30
C TRP A 115 20.50 -5.97 0.04
N PHE A 116 19.77 -6.42 1.06
CA PHE A 116 19.62 -5.73 2.33
C PHE A 116 19.86 -6.62 3.55
N ASN A 117 20.22 -7.91 3.33
CA ASN A 117 20.34 -8.91 4.39
C ASN A 117 19.08 -8.98 5.30
N ALA A 118 17.89 -8.80 4.70
CA ALA A 118 16.61 -8.80 5.39
C ALA A 118 15.75 -9.98 4.94
N GLU A 119 15.19 -10.72 5.89
CA GLU A 119 14.30 -11.86 5.61
C GLU A 119 12.83 -11.40 5.58
N VAL A 120 12.49 -10.62 4.56
CA VAL A 120 11.15 -10.09 4.34
C VAL A 120 10.80 -10.14 2.86
N ASP A 121 9.51 -10.29 2.57
CA ASP A 121 8.99 -10.10 1.21
C ASP A 121 8.96 -8.62 0.89
N ALA A 122 9.85 -8.18 0.02
CA ALA A 122 10.00 -6.79 -0.37
C ALA A 122 9.80 -6.59 -1.87
N CYS A 123 9.47 -5.37 -2.22
CA CYS A 123 9.23 -4.97 -3.60
C CYS A 123 9.62 -3.51 -3.85
N TRP A 124 9.88 -3.20 -5.09
CA TRP A 124 9.74 -1.85 -5.61
C TRP A 124 8.28 -1.65 -5.98
N PHE A 125 7.60 -0.74 -5.29
CA PHE A 125 6.19 -0.41 -5.50
C PHE A 125 6.09 0.94 -6.19
N THR A 126 5.37 1.01 -7.30
CA THR A 126 5.06 2.26 -8.00
C THR A 126 3.57 2.53 -7.99
N LEU A 127 3.23 3.80 -7.86
CA LEU A 127 1.85 4.28 -7.83
C LEU A 127 1.76 5.61 -8.58
N THR A 128 0.85 5.70 -9.53
CA THR A 128 0.55 6.94 -10.25
C THR A 128 -0.84 7.41 -9.87
N ILE A 129 -0.93 8.66 -9.39
CA ILE A 129 -2.19 9.33 -9.08
C ILE A 129 -2.44 10.41 -10.13
N ASP A 130 -3.63 10.38 -10.69
CA ASP A 130 -4.12 11.40 -11.60
C ASP A 130 -5.48 11.92 -11.11
N PRO A 131 -5.52 13.09 -10.48
CA PRO A 131 -6.76 13.67 -9.96
C PRO A 131 -7.82 13.99 -11.01
N ALA A 132 -7.43 14.05 -12.29
CA ALA A 132 -8.36 14.30 -13.39
C ALA A 132 -9.20 13.08 -13.77
N LEU A 133 -8.83 11.88 -13.30
CA LEU A 133 -9.61 10.68 -13.58
C LEU A 133 -10.95 10.70 -12.85
N PRO A 134 -12.05 10.30 -13.51
CA PRO A 134 -13.36 10.20 -12.87
C PRO A 134 -13.41 9.10 -11.81
N GLN A 135 -12.59 8.07 -11.95
CA GLN A 135 -12.49 6.93 -11.03
C GLN A 135 -11.08 6.36 -11.05
N GLY A 136 -10.61 5.89 -9.88
CA GLY A 136 -9.33 5.20 -9.77
C GLY A 136 -9.38 3.75 -10.27
N ASN A 137 -8.25 3.28 -10.79
CA ASN A 137 -8.00 1.87 -11.07
C ASN A 137 -7.32 1.23 -9.86
N TYR A 138 -8.04 0.37 -9.14
CA TYR A 138 -7.52 -0.27 -7.93
C TYR A 138 -6.98 -1.66 -8.21
N ALA A 139 -6.10 -1.74 -9.21
CA ALA A 139 -5.35 -2.93 -9.56
C ALA A 139 -3.83 -2.66 -9.50
N ILE A 140 -3.05 -3.68 -9.18
CA ILE A 140 -1.58 -3.68 -9.22
C ILE A 140 -1.13 -4.72 -10.23
N ASP A 141 -0.35 -4.30 -11.21
CA ASP A 141 0.39 -5.21 -12.06
C ASP A 141 1.60 -5.75 -11.30
N VAL A 142 1.61 -7.05 -11.02
CA VAL A 142 2.70 -7.72 -10.31
C VAL A 142 3.63 -8.33 -11.33
N HIS A 143 4.85 -7.80 -11.41
CA HIS A 143 5.88 -8.26 -12.32
C HIS A 143 6.65 -9.45 -11.75
N GLU A 144 7.39 -10.17 -12.59
CA GLU A 144 8.19 -11.31 -12.13
C GLU A 144 9.38 -10.88 -11.29
N ASN A 145 10.04 -9.80 -11.68
CA ASN A 145 11.15 -9.19 -10.94
C ASN A 145 11.40 -7.74 -11.40
N LEU A 146 12.34 -7.06 -10.76
CA LEU A 146 12.69 -5.67 -11.10
C LEU A 146 13.69 -5.54 -12.24
N PHE A 147 14.55 -6.53 -12.49
CA PHE A 147 15.74 -6.35 -13.31
C PHE A 147 15.67 -7.04 -14.68
N GLU A 148 15.33 -8.33 -14.72
CA GLU A 148 15.47 -9.15 -15.94
C GLU A 148 14.21 -9.09 -16.81
N ASP A 149 13.05 -9.22 -16.21
CA ASP A 149 11.75 -9.24 -16.90
C ASP A 149 10.80 -8.17 -16.36
N ALA A 150 11.33 -6.96 -16.14
CA ALA A 150 10.55 -5.86 -15.52
C ALA A 150 9.27 -5.50 -16.28
N GLY A 151 9.21 -5.80 -17.59
CA GLY A 151 8.01 -5.62 -18.42
C GLY A 151 6.99 -6.75 -18.33
N LYS A 152 7.37 -7.93 -17.81
CA LYS A 152 6.50 -9.11 -17.79
C LYS A 152 5.61 -9.10 -16.55
N ILE A 153 4.31 -9.03 -16.76
CA ILE A 153 3.30 -9.12 -15.71
C ILE A 153 3.07 -10.60 -15.40
N ALA A 154 3.36 -11.01 -14.17
CA ALA A 154 3.13 -12.37 -13.69
C ALA A 154 1.66 -12.60 -13.31
N ARG A 155 1.05 -11.57 -12.69
CA ARG A 155 -0.36 -11.60 -12.26
C ARG A 155 -0.84 -10.17 -11.98
N ARG A 156 -2.13 -10.02 -11.80
CA ARG A 156 -2.74 -8.75 -11.42
C ARG A 156 -3.52 -8.91 -10.12
N TRP A 157 -3.15 -8.13 -9.11
CA TRP A 157 -3.94 -8.00 -7.89
C TRP A 157 -4.95 -6.87 -8.04
N GLY A 158 -6.05 -6.91 -7.29
CA GLY A 158 -6.97 -5.77 -7.29
C GLY A 158 -8.00 -5.84 -6.19
N VAL A 159 -8.66 -4.71 -5.97
CA VAL A 159 -9.71 -4.58 -4.96
C VAL A 159 -11.07 -4.84 -5.61
N VAL A 160 -11.77 -5.85 -5.10
CA VAL A 160 -13.15 -6.17 -5.48
C VAL A 160 -14.03 -5.93 -4.24
N GLY A 161 -14.94 -4.98 -4.35
CA GLY A 161 -15.69 -4.51 -3.17
C GLY A 161 -14.75 -3.94 -2.12
N THR A 162 -14.58 -4.64 -1.00
CA THR A 162 -13.67 -4.26 0.10
C THR A 162 -12.49 -5.20 0.26
N THR A 163 -12.38 -6.22 -0.59
CA THR A 163 -11.42 -7.31 -0.46
C THR A 163 -10.34 -7.22 -1.54
N LEU A 164 -9.08 -7.40 -1.16
CA LEU A 164 -7.99 -7.55 -2.10
C LEU A 164 -7.97 -8.99 -2.63
N VAL A 165 -8.02 -9.12 -3.94
CA VAL A 165 -7.90 -10.38 -4.69
C VAL A 165 -6.48 -10.46 -5.26
N SER A 166 -5.81 -11.59 -5.06
CA SER A 166 -4.41 -11.79 -5.46
C SER A 166 -4.22 -12.24 -6.91
N ASP A 167 -5.30 -12.50 -7.62
CA ASP A 167 -5.32 -12.81 -9.05
C ASP A 167 -6.71 -12.45 -9.62
N LEU A 168 -6.78 -11.27 -10.26
CA LEU A 168 -8.03 -10.76 -10.82
C LEU A 168 -8.53 -11.60 -12.00
N ASP A 169 -7.62 -12.15 -12.80
CA ASP A 169 -7.98 -12.93 -13.98
C ASP A 169 -8.57 -14.29 -13.54
N ALA A 170 -7.93 -14.95 -12.58
CA ALA A 170 -8.48 -16.16 -11.98
C ALA A 170 -9.80 -15.89 -11.24
N TYR A 171 -9.91 -14.76 -10.54
CA TYR A 171 -11.14 -14.37 -9.84
C TYR A 171 -12.32 -14.21 -10.83
N GLN A 172 -12.10 -13.60 -11.99
CA GLN A 172 -13.17 -13.45 -12.99
C GLN A 172 -13.76 -14.79 -13.44
N LEU A 173 -12.95 -15.84 -13.51
CA LEU A 173 -13.41 -17.19 -13.88
C LEU A 173 -14.33 -17.81 -12.83
N VAL A 174 -14.14 -17.46 -11.55
CA VAL A 174 -14.89 -18.04 -10.42
C VAL A 174 -15.84 -17.03 -9.75
N ARG A 175 -16.02 -15.84 -10.34
CA ARG A 175 -16.81 -14.76 -9.77
C ARG A 175 -18.26 -15.16 -9.43
N SER A 176 -18.82 -16.09 -10.18
CA SER A 176 -20.18 -16.60 -9.93
C SER A 176 -20.30 -17.37 -8.60
N ALA A 177 -19.17 -17.84 -8.06
CA ALA A 177 -19.10 -18.53 -6.77
C ALA A 177 -18.83 -17.56 -5.60
N ASP A 178 -18.61 -16.26 -5.88
CA ASP A 178 -18.40 -15.26 -4.83
C ASP A 178 -19.73 -14.92 -4.16
N GLY A 179 -19.70 -14.82 -2.83
CA GLY A 179 -20.87 -14.51 -2.04
C GLY A 179 -20.77 -15.02 -0.59
N PRO A 180 -21.84 -14.87 0.19
CA PRO A 180 -21.86 -15.37 1.55
C PRO A 180 -21.76 -16.92 1.54
N SER A 181 -20.81 -17.43 2.33
CA SER A 181 -20.64 -18.88 2.48
C SER A 181 -21.91 -19.52 3.06
N PRO A 182 -22.42 -20.61 2.49
CA PRO A 182 -23.52 -21.37 3.08
C PRO A 182 -23.08 -22.10 4.36
N TYR A 183 -21.78 -22.14 4.64
CA TYR A 183 -21.20 -22.81 5.80
C TYR A 183 -20.76 -21.80 6.85
N THR A 184 -21.06 -22.08 8.13
CA THR A 184 -20.52 -21.32 9.25
C THR A 184 -19.16 -21.87 9.63
N TRP A 185 -18.08 -21.09 9.40
CA TRP A 185 -16.77 -21.47 9.87
C TRP A 185 -16.65 -21.27 11.37
N ARG A 186 -16.08 -22.24 12.06
CA ARG A 186 -15.73 -22.17 13.49
C ARG A 186 -14.28 -22.57 13.66
N SER A 187 -13.50 -21.76 14.39
CA SER A 187 -12.16 -22.16 14.77
C SER A 187 -12.25 -23.37 15.73
N GLY A 188 -11.42 -24.38 15.51
CA GLY A 188 -11.25 -25.46 16.47
C GLY A 188 -10.71 -24.92 17.81
N LEU A 189 -10.78 -25.75 18.86
CA LEU A 189 -10.15 -25.47 20.15
C LEU A 189 -8.64 -25.29 19.93
N LYS A 190 -8.11 -24.12 20.27
CA LYS A 190 -6.67 -23.95 20.38
C LYS A 190 -6.24 -24.59 21.70
N HIS A 191 -5.48 -25.67 21.61
CA HIS A 191 -4.72 -26.16 22.74
C HIS A 191 -3.50 -25.22 22.88
N ASP A 192 -3.59 -24.29 23.80
CA ASP A 192 -2.42 -23.61 24.33
C ASP A 192 -1.76 -24.60 25.30
N ALA A 193 -0.76 -25.32 24.79
CA ALA A 193 0.12 -26.15 25.60
C ALA A 193 1.29 -25.33 26.11
#